data_9f1f4c0c745fedea8478f7ec8d5607ef
#
_entry.id   9f1f4c0c745fedea8478f7ec8d5607ef
#
_cell.length_a   1.000
_cell.length_b   1.000
_cell.length_c   1.000
_cell.angle_alpha   90.00
_cell.angle_beta   90.00
_cell.angle_gamma   90.00
#
_symmetry.space_group_name_H-M   'P 1'
#
loop_
_entity.id
_entity.type
_entity.pdbx_description
1 polymer ?
#
loop_
_entity_poly.entity_id
_entity_poly.type
_entity_poly.pdbx_seq_one_letter_code
_entity_poly.pdbx_strand_id
1 'polypeptide(L)'
;MRVDSIALRLSGLFALVALVVFLLIGWALYLQVDKSLDLLPRAEVDARYSVLESAVNRFGNPEHWGKIKTKLTLLSEEDKRLRFWVVSDNPLYEFGNPGADIRRFAQGPLGMHDLKLADHPFSFKVLVSEFPAKEQRPALRFLTAIDTETFWHTQHSLLVALISLATLGILLASALGYWAARIGLRPLTNLSQEVQKLAPPRLSGRLQLSPLPPELEQFVASFNSTLERVEQAYSRLESFNADVAHELRSPLTNLIGQTQVALTRGRSAEHYFEVLQSNLEELERLRSIINDMLFLASADQGTKVKAQTCTSLAEEVATTLDYLDFILEDAHVQVRVNGDASAPIEKPHLRRALINLLHNAVQHTGAGEVIEVNIESRDAYVTVSVTNPGEQIAQEHLPRLFERFYRVDASRSNSGANHGLGLAIVKAIALMHGGTVFVNSGKGANTFGIQLPR
;
A
#
# COMPACT_ATOMS: atom_id res chain seq x y z
N MET A 1 7.18 23.45 9.35
CA MET A 1 6.19 22.34 9.23
C MET A 1 5.84 22.18 7.76
N ARG A 2 6.08 21.00 7.15
CA ARG A 2 5.70 20.77 5.75
C ARG A 2 4.18 20.72 5.67
N VAL A 3 3.59 21.59 4.87
CA VAL A 3 2.15 21.71 4.62
C VAL A 3 1.52 20.41 4.06
N ASP A 4 2.34 19.47 3.61
CA ASP A 4 1.95 18.17 3.02
C ASP A 4 1.86 17.00 4.01
N SER A 5 1.86 17.26 5.32
CA SER A 5 1.71 16.19 6.31
C SER A 5 0.30 15.58 6.27
N ILE A 6 0.22 14.25 6.14
CA ILE A 6 -1.05 13.49 6.18
C ILE A 6 -1.85 13.85 7.45
N ALA A 7 -1.16 14.02 8.59
CA ALA A 7 -1.80 14.41 9.85
C ALA A 7 -2.48 15.79 9.75
N LEU A 8 -1.90 16.76 9.05
CA LEU A 8 -2.48 18.09 8.83
C LEU A 8 -3.70 18.01 7.89
N ARG A 9 -3.62 17.22 6.83
CA ARG A 9 -4.76 17.01 5.92
C ARG A 9 -5.94 16.33 6.63
N LEU A 10 -5.66 15.33 7.45
CA LEU A 10 -6.68 14.63 8.24
C LEU A 10 -7.31 15.56 9.28
N SER A 11 -6.50 16.36 9.99
CA SER A 11 -6.98 17.39 10.93
C SER A 11 -7.88 18.43 10.22
N GLY A 12 -7.49 18.87 9.03
CA GLY A 12 -8.31 19.76 8.21
C GLY A 12 -9.64 19.15 7.80
N LEU A 13 -9.65 17.85 7.47
CA LEU A 13 -10.89 17.13 7.16
C LEU A 13 -11.81 17.05 8.39
N PHE A 14 -11.27 16.73 9.57
CA PHE A 14 -12.05 16.73 10.82
C PHE A 14 -12.60 18.11 11.17
N ALA A 15 -11.80 19.17 10.96
CA ALA A 15 -12.26 20.55 11.15
C ALA A 15 -13.40 20.90 10.19
N LEU A 16 -13.32 20.50 8.93
CA LEU A 16 -14.36 20.73 7.93
C LEU A 16 -15.65 19.99 8.29
N VAL A 17 -15.55 18.72 8.66
CA VAL A 17 -16.71 17.92 9.07
C VAL A 17 -17.36 18.53 10.33
N ALA A 18 -16.56 18.89 11.32
CA ALA A 18 -17.05 19.56 12.53
C ALA A 18 -17.74 20.88 12.19
N LEU A 19 -17.17 21.70 11.32
CA LEU A 19 -17.77 22.96 10.85
C LEU A 19 -19.15 22.72 10.23
N VAL A 20 -19.26 21.76 9.31
CA VAL A 20 -20.54 21.46 8.66
C VAL A 20 -21.59 20.98 9.67
N VAL A 21 -21.19 20.08 10.60
CA VAL A 21 -22.09 19.57 11.62
C VAL A 21 -22.58 20.68 12.55
N PHE A 22 -21.66 21.51 13.06
CA PHE A 22 -22.03 22.62 13.95
C PHE A 22 -22.86 23.69 13.22
N LEU A 23 -22.61 23.96 11.94
CA LEU A 23 -23.45 24.86 11.14
C LEU A 23 -24.85 24.30 10.97
N LEU A 24 -25.02 23.02 10.67
CA LEU A 24 -26.33 22.40 10.51
C LEU A 24 -27.11 22.37 11.84
N ILE A 25 -26.47 21.99 12.93
CA ILE A 25 -27.07 21.96 14.26
C ILE A 25 -27.42 23.41 14.70
N GLY A 26 -26.47 24.34 14.54
CA GLY A 26 -26.71 25.76 14.88
C GLY A 26 -27.82 26.37 14.08
N TRP A 27 -27.90 26.10 12.78
CA TRP A 27 -28.99 26.54 11.91
C TRP A 27 -30.34 25.98 12.38
N ALA A 28 -30.43 24.68 12.64
CA ALA A 28 -31.65 24.03 13.10
C ALA A 28 -32.13 24.60 14.46
N LEU A 29 -31.18 24.77 15.41
CA LEU A 29 -31.48 25.36 16.71
C LEU A 29 -31.92 26.83 16.58
N TYR A 30 -31.25 27.61 15.72
CA TYR A 30 -31.61 28.97 15.47
C TYR A 30 -33.05 29.08 14.96
N LEU A 31 -33.43 28.29 13.95
CA LEU A 31 -34.78 28.27 13.40
C LEU A 31 -35.83 27.87 14.46
N GLN A 32 -35.49 26.87 15.31
CA GLN A 32 -36.41 26.43 16.37
C GLN A 32 -36.61 27.52 17.43
N VAL A 33 -35.54 28.17 17.85
CA VAL A 33 -35.58 29.24 18.86
C VAL A 33 -36.25 30.48 18.32
N ASP A 34 -35.93 30.89 17.09
CA ASP A 34 -36.56 32.05 16.43
C ASP A 34 -38.09 31.89 16.37
N LYS A 35 -38.56 30.73 15.93
CA LYS A 35 -39.99 30.39 15.90
C LYS A 35 -40.61 30.40 17.30
N SER A 36 -39.93 29.88 18.30
CA SER A 36 -40.45 29.85 19.68
C SER A 36 -40.50 31.23 20.29
N LEU A 37 -39.49 32.07 20.07
CA LEU A 37 -39.41 33.44 20.58
C LEU A 37 -40.41 34.37 19.90
N ASP A 38 -40.83 34.15 18.64
CA ASP A 38 -41.91 34.93 18.01
C ASP A 38 -43.30 34.56 18.54
N LEU A 39 -43.51 33.29 18.94
CA LEU A 39 -44.79 32.83 19.50
C LEU A 39 -45.02 33.27 20.95
N LEU A 40 -43.99 33.38 21.77
CA LEU A 40 -44.12 33.74 23.19
C LEU A 40 -44.72 35.13 23.43
N PRO A 41 -44.24 36.22 22.79
CA PRO A 41 -44.86 37.54 22.96
C PRO A 41 -46.30 37.56 22.50
N ARG A 42 -46.66 36.84 21.43
CA ARG A 42 -48.04 36.74 20.94
C ARG A 42 -48.94 36.09 21.96
N ALA A 43 -48.52 34.93 22.50
CA ALA A 43 -49.28 34.19 23.50
C ALA A 43 -49.46 35.02 24.79
N GLU A 44 -48.44 35.76 25.20
CA GLU A 44 -48.50 36.62 26.38
C GLU A 44 -49.44 37.81 26.20
N VAL A 45 -49.41 38.47 25.03
CA VAL A 45 -50.37 39.55 24.70
C VAL A 45 -51.79 39.03 24.64
N ASP A 46 -52.03 37.88 24.00
CA ASP A 46 -53.35 37.26 23.93
C ASP A 46 -53.89 36.88 25.32
N ALA A 47 -53.05 36.29 26.18
CA ALA A 47 -53.41 35.93 27.54
C ALA A 47 -53.80 37.18 28.39
N ARG A 48 -53.03 38.26 28.27
CA ARG A 48 -53.31 39.52 28.98
C ARG A 48 -54.55 40.19 28.44
N TYR A 49 -54.75 40.19 27.12
CA TYR A 49 -55.94 40.73 26.47
C TYR A 49 -57.20 39.98 26.92
N SER A 50 -57.22 38.65 26.95
CA SER A 50 -58.38 37.83 27.33
C SER A 50 -58.89 38.14 28.72
N VAL A 51 -57.99 38.42 29.68
CA VAL A 51 -58.39 38.88 31.05
C VAL A 51 -59.06 40.27 31.07
N LEU A 52 -58.59 41.15 30.18
CA LEU A 52 -59.13 42.52 30.10
C LEU A 52 -60.39 42.59 29.26
N GLU A 53 -60.49 41.79 28.19
CA GLU A 53 -61.65 41.76 27.30
C GLU A 53 -62.95 41.54 28.05
N SER A 54 -62.95 40.55 28.97
CA SER A 54 -64.15 40.25 29.79
C SER A 54 -64.60 41.47 30.67
N ALA A 55 -63.61 42.22 31.20
CA ALA A 55 -63.86 43.38 32.03
C ALA A 55 -64.35 44.58 31.22
N VAL A 56 -63.74 44.86 30.04
CA VAL A 56 -64.09 45.95 29.15
C VAL A 56 -65.45 45.71 28.51
N ASN A 57 -65.79 44.48 28.15
CA ASN A 57 -67.08 44.14 27.57
C ASN A 57 -68.24 44.18 28.56
N ARG A 58 -68.00 44.02 29.84
CA ARG A 58 -69.04 43.92 30.86
C ARG A 58 -69.66 45.30 31.19
N PHE A 59 -68.87 46.38 31.11
CA PHE A 59 -69.30 47.70 31.63
C PHE A 59 -69.13 48.79 30.58
N GLY A 60 -70.20 49.66 30.48
CA GLY A 60 -70.21 50.84 29.59
C GLY A 60 -70.29 52.17 30.36
N ASN A 61 -70.31 52.19 31.67
CA ASN A 61 -70.51 53.40 32.51
C ASN A 61 -69.13 54.03 32.88
N PRO A 62 -69.00 55.39 32.93
CA PRO A 62 -67.73 56.08 33.26
C PRO A 62 -67.14 55.74 34.63
N GLU A 63 -67.93 55.46 35.68
CA GLU A 63 -67.42 55.03 36.99
C GLU A 63 -66.68 53.70 36.93
N HIS A 64 -67.18 52.74 36.19
CA HIS A 64 -66.56 51.46 36.02
C HIS A 64 -65.30 51.53 35.12
N TRP A 65 -65.28 52.47 34.15
CA TRP A 65 -64.15 52.78 33.34
C TRP A 65 -62.92 53.24 34.19
N GLY A 66 -63.22 54.06 35.26
CA GLY A 66 -62.17 54.42 36.24
C GLY A 66 -61.48 53.23 36.88
N LYS A 67 -62.26 52.19 37.25
CA LYS A 67 -61.65 50.91 37.77
C LYS A 67 -60.80 50.14 36.75
N ILE A 68 -61.23 50.19 35.47
CA ILE A 68 -60.47 49.60 34.40
C ILE A 68 -59.14 50.34 34.20
N LYS A 69 -59.18 51.71 34.19
CA LYS A 69 -57.94 52.52 34.12
C LYS A 69 -56.94 52.17 35.26
N THR A 70 -57.47 52.10 36.51
CA THR A 70 -56.65 51.73 37.64
C THR A 70 -55.98 50.31 37.46
N LYS A 71 -56.81 49.36 36.95
CA LYS A 71 -56.27 47.99 36.68
C LYS A 71 -55.22 48.01 35.54
N LEU A 72 -55.42 48.79 34.49
CA LEU A 72 -54.42 48.93 33.42
C LEU A 72 -53.11 49.57 33.93
N THR A 73 -53.23 50.59 34.80
CA THR A 73 -52.05 51.18 35.44
C THR A 73 -51.34 50.22 36.29
N LEU A 74 -52.02 49.48 37.17
CA LEU A 74 -51.40 48.43 38.01
C LEU A 74 -50.66 47.34 37.17
N LEU A 75 -51.31 46.87 36.11
CA LEU A 75 -50.72 45.90 35.19
C LEU A 75 -49.48 46.44 34.47
N SER A 76 -49.49 47.71 34.07
CA SER A 76 -48.32 48.35 33.45
C SER A 76 -47.18 48.64 34.46
N GLU A 77 -47.52 48.85 35.75
CA GLU A 77 -46.55 49.04 36.80
C GLU A 77 -45.92 47.68 37.26
N GLU A 78 -46.73 46.60 37.30
CA GLU A 78 -46.33 45.27 37.64
C GLU A 78 -45.36 44.69 36.60
N ASP A 79 -45.68 44.85 35.31
CA ASP A 79 -44.82 44.42 34.21
C ASP A 79 -44.54 45.60 33.25
N LYS A 80 -43.37 46.21 33.38
CA LYS A 80 -42.91 47.35 32.58
C LYS A 80 -42.82 47.08 31.09
N ARG A 81 -42.83 45.79 30.67
CA ARG A 81 -42.85 45.40 29.28
C ARG A 81 -44.24 45.56 28.66
N LEU A 82 -45.29 45.52 29.49
CA LEU A 82 -46.67 45.66 29.03
C LEU A 82 -47.09 47.16 28.94
N ARG A 83 -47.61 47.47 27.79
CA ARG A 83 -48.22 48.85 27.57
C ARG A 83 -49.61 48.69 27.02
N PHE A 84 -50.46 49.53 27.52
CA PHE A 84 -51.87 49.63 27.09
C PHE A 84 -52.15 51.00 26.60
N TRP A 85 -52.80 51.08 25.43
CA TRP A 85 -53.35 52.32 24.91
C TRP A 85 -54.80 52.08 24.56
N VAL A 86 -55.63 53.06 24.90
CA VAL A 86 -57.02 53.07 24.48
C VAL A 86 -57.27 54.37 23.75
N VAL A 87 -57.71 54.22 22.50
CA VAL A 87 -58.08 55.37 21.63
C VAL A 87 -59.59 55.45 21.51
N SER A 88 -60.15 56.63 21.77
CA SER A 88 -61.57 56.91 21.74
C SER A 88 -61.83 58.28 21.24
N ASP A 89 -63.03 58.52 20.70
CA ASP A 89 -63.52 59.85 20.37
C ASP A 89 -63.87 60.72 21.60
N ASN A 90 -64.04 60.09 22.77
CA ASN A 90 -64.25 60.74 24.03
C ASN A 90 -63.04 60.62 24.96
N PRO A 91 -62.38 61.75 25.34
CA PRO A 91 -61.13 61.67 26.16
C PRO A 91 -61.34 61.01 27.53
N LEU A 92 -62.56 60.97 28.06
CA LEU A 92 -62.87 60.29 29.30
C LEU A 92 -62.53 58.78 29.25
N TYR A 93 -62.56 58.15 28.06
CA TYR A 93 -62.31 56.73 27.85
C TYR A 93 -60.94 56.46 27.27
N GLU A 94 -60.11 57.47 27.06
CA GLU A 94 -58.72 57.25 26.65
C GLU A 94 -57.84 56.86 27.80
N PHE A 95 -56.76 55.99 27.45
CA PHE A 95 -55.74 55.57 28.40
C PHE A 95 -54.38 55.48 27.71
N GLY A 96 -53.28 55.70 28.48
CA GLY A 96 -51.96 55.57 28.02
C GLY A 96 -51.40 56.73 27.18
N ASN A 97 -52.07 57.87 27.16
CA ASN A 97 -51.68 59.04 26.41
C ASN A 97 -51.30 58.75 24.94
N PRO A 98 -52.20 58.27 24.11
CA PRO A 98 -51.87 57.85 22.74
C PRO A 98 -51.46 59.04 21.89
N GLY A 99 -50.15 59.10 21.53
CA GLY A 99 -49.58 60.07 20.60
C GLY A 99 -50.13 59.89 19.17
N ALA A 100 -49.74 60.77 18.26
CA ALA A 100 -50.22 60.74 16.88
C ALA A 100 -49.92 59.38 16.17
N ASP A 101 -48.77 58.80 16.43
CA ASP A 101 -48.37 57.53 15.83
C ASP A 101 -49.25 56.38 16.33
N ILE A 102 -49.57 56.34 17.63
CA ILE A 102 -50.42 55.30 18.22
C ILE A 102 -51.86 55.45 17.72
N ARG A 103 -52.41 56.72 17.59
CA ARG A 103 -53.71 56.94 17.03
C ARG A 103 -53.81 56.50 15.58
N ARG A 104 -52.79 56.78 14.77
CA ARG A 104 -52.73 56.32 13.37
C ARG A 104 -52.69 54.77 13.32
N PHE A 105 -51.86 54.13 14.16
CA PHE A 105 -51.73 52.69 14.23
C PHE A 105 -53.06 52.05 14.68
N ALA A 106 -53.75 52.63 15.63
CA ALA A 106 -55.02 52.15 16.11
C ALA A 106 -56.11 52.11 15.02
N GLN A 107 -56.01 52.94 13.96
CA GLN A 107 -56.91 52.93 12.82
C GLN A 107 -56.63 51.81 11.81
N GLY A 108 -55.52 51.09 11.99
CA GLY A 108 -55.11 49.93 11.15
C GLY A 108 -56.02 48.72 11.33
N PRO A 109 -55.66 47.60 10.67
CA PRO A 109 -56.38 46.32 10.76
C PRO A 109 -56.35 45.74 12.18
N LEU A 110 -57.42 45.02 12.54
CA LEU A 110 -57.50 44.32 13.81
C LEU A 110 -56.56 43.12 13.80
N GLY A 111 -56.10 42.73 15.00
CA GLY A 111 -55.21 41.57 15.18
C GLY A 111 -53.80 41.94 15.64
N MET A 112 -52.88 41.00 15.54
CA MET A 112 -51.50 41.15 16.00
C MET A 112 -50.64 41.82 14.96
N HIS A 113 -49.94 42.89 15.33
CA HIS A 113 -49.06 43.66 14.46
C HIS A 113 -47.80 44.11 15.21
N ASP A 114 -46.75 44.43 14.44
CA ASP A 114 -45.51 44.99 14.99
C ASP A 114 -45.59 46.54 14.94
N LEU A 115 -45.38 47.18 16.06
CA LEU A 115 -45.28 48.62 16.18
C LEU A 115 -43.88 49.06 16.55
N LYS A 116 -43.27 49.91 15.72
CA LYS A 116 -42.00 50.55 16.02
C LYS A 116 -42.26 52.02 16.35
N LEU A 117 -41.94 52.41 17.57
CA LEU A 117 -42.04 53.82 18.01
C LEU A 117 -40.66 54.50 17.78
N ALA A 118 -40.69 55.78 17.45
CA ALA A 118 -39.53 56.61 17.17
C ALA A 118 -38.56 56.69 18.42
N ASP A 119 -39.14 56.72 19.59
CA ASP A 119 -38.44 56.90 20.87
C ASP A 119 -38.01 55.57 21.53
N HIS A 120 -38.26 54.43 20.87
CA HIS A 120 -37.93 53.12 21.44
C HIS A 120 -37.09 52.24 20.46
N PRO A 121 -35.97 51.74 20.89
CA PRO A 121 -35.06 50.99 19.99
C PRO A 121 -35.63 49.67 19.50
N PHE A 122 -36.51 49.04 20.29
CA PHE A 122 -37.15 47.76 19.99
C PHE A 122 -38.58 47.91 19.53
N SER A 123 -39.10 46.93 18.79
CA SER A 123 -40.49 46.90 18.36
C SER A 123 -41.40 46.39 19.47
N PHE A 124 -42.64 46.78 19.44
CA PHE A 124 -43.68 46.21 20.28
C PHE A 124 -44.52 45.25 19.46
N LYS A 125 -44.83 44.07 20.02
CA LYS A 125 -45.92 43.21 19.52
C LYS A 125 -47.22 43.73 20.08
N VAL A 126 -48.14 44.18 19.20
CA VAL A 126 -49.36 44.90 19.58
C VAL A 126 -50.58 44.15 19.04
N LEU A 127 -51.50 43.81 19.92
CA LEU A 127 -52.84 43.34 19.55
C LEU A 127 -53.78 44.54 19.48
N VAL A 128 -54.27 44.80 18.31
CA VAL A 128 -55.29 45.81 18.09
C VAL A 128 -56.64 45.13 18.11
N SER A 129 -57.52 45.59 19.03
CA SER A 129 -58.88 45.09 19.18
C SER A 129 -59.89 46.22 19.23
N GLU A 130 -61.11 45.97 18.81
CA GLU A 130 -62.18 46.93 18.81
C GLU A 130 -63.27 46.48 19.75
N PHE A 131 -63.73 47.40 20.58
CA PHE A 131 -64.90 47.24 21.42
C PHE A 131 -66.04 48.12 20.93
N PRO A 132 -67.19 47.56 20.53
CA PRO A 132 -68.32 48.34 20.07
C PRO A 132 -68.86 49.27 21.15
N ALA A 133 -69.53 50.30 20.71
CA ALA A 133 -70.23 51.22 21.62
C ALA A 133 -71.20 50.45 22.51
N LYS A 134 -71.20 50.77 23.82
CA LYS A 134 -72.11 50.15 24.81
C LYS A 134 -72.51 51.15 25.89
N GLU A 135 -73.80 51.30 26.14
CA GLU A 135 -74.32 52.25 27.11
C GLU A 135 -73.87 53.69 26.82
N GLN A 136 -73.09 54.32 27.71
CA GLN A 136 -72.48 55.64 27.57
C GLN A 136 -71.07 55.62 26.97
N ARG A 137 -70.53 54.44 26.75
CA ARG A 137 -69.17 54.25 26.21
C ARG A 137 -69.20 54.26 24.69
N PRO A 138 -68.42 55.12 24.02
CA PRO A 138 -68.26 55.06 22.58
C PRO A 138 -67.52 53.81 22.16
N ALA A 139 -67.38 53.55 20.85
CA ALA A 139 -66.52 52.53 20.36
C ALA A 139 -65.08 52.85 20.74
N LEU A 140 -64.34 51.80 21.17
CA LEU A 140 -62.92 51.91 21.61
C LEU A 140 -62.00 51.05 20.76
N ARG A 141 -60.88 51.63 20.40
CA ARG A 141 -59.72 50.84 19.89
C ARG A 141 -58.73 50.58 21.04
N PHE A 142 -58.60 49.33 21.37
CA PHE A 142 -57.77 48.88 22.49
C PHE A 142 -56.51 48.23 21.97
N LEU A 143 -55.33 48.70 22.39
CA LEU A 143 -54.02 48.20 22.00
C LEU A 143 -53.33 47.59 23.24
N THR A 144 -53.12 46.32 23.20
CA THR A 144 -52.29 45.60 24.19
C THR A 144 -50.93 45.32 23.57
N ALA A 145 -49.89 45.84 24.14
CA ALA A 145 -48.53 45.75 23.60
C ALA A 145 -47.57 45.17 24.58
N ILE A 146 -46.61 44.40 24.06
CA ILE A 146 -45.47 43.92 24.82
C ILE A 146 -44.17 44.32 24.15
N ASP A 147 -43.21 44.80 24.96
CA ASP A 147 -41.89 45.16 24.49
C ASP A 147 -41.08 43.90 24.18
N THR A 148 -40.44 43.87 23.02
CA THR A 148 -39.64 42.72 22.58
C THR A 148 -38.17 42.80 22.99
N GLU A 149 -37.74 43.82 23.73
CA GLU A 149 -36.34 44.00 24.19
C GLU A 149 -35.78 42.76 24.88
N THR A 150 -36.51 42.22 25.85
CA THR A 150 -36.08 41.02 26.62
C THR A 150 -35.94 39.79 25.72
N PHE A 151 -36.83 39.62 24.74
CA PHE A 151 -36.78 38.52 23.78
C PHE A 151 -35.59 38.69 22.83
N TRP A 152 -35.29 39.90 22.39
CA TRP A 152 -34.15 40.23 21.55
C TRP A 152 -32.83 39.94 22.28
N HIS A 153 -32.70 40.35 23.55
CA HIS A 153 -31.49 40.04 24.36
C HIS A 153 -31.32 38.54 24.56
N THR A 154 -32.40 37.82 24.79
CA THR A 154 -32.34 36.35 24.92
C THR A 154 -31.88 35.68 23.62
N GLN A 155 -32.44 36.10 22.48
CA GLN A 155 -32.06 35.60 21.16
C GLN A 155 -30.57 35.89 20.85
N HIS A 156 -30.12 37.12 21.12
CA HIS A 156 -28.72 37.50 20.90
C HIS A 156 -27.77 36.72 21.78
N SER A 157 -28.08 36.56 23.05
CA SER A 157 -27.28 35.79 24.01
C SER A 157 -27.16 34.31 23.60
N LEU A 158 -28.25 33.72 23.10
CA LEU A 158 -28.24 32.37 22.57
C LEU A 158 -27.37 32.22 21.30
N LEU A 159 -27.43 33.21 20.40
CA LEU A 159 -26.60 33.26 19.20
C LEU A 159 -25.11 33.30 19.58
N VAL A 160 -24.72 34.17 20.51
CA VAL A 160 -23.35 34.28 20.98
C VAL A 160 -22.91 32.97 21.63
N ALA A 161 -23.74 32.33 22.43
CA ALA A 161 -23.46 31.07 23.06
C ALA A 161 -23.28 29.93 22.01
N LEU A 162 -24.14 29.86 21.00
CA LEU A 162 -24.03 28.87 19.92
C LEU A 162 -22.76 29.06 19.11
N ILE A 163 -22.40 30.29 18.74
CA ILE A 163 -21.19 30.60 17.99
C ILE A 163 -19.93 30.26 18.82
N SER A 164 -19.90 30.61 20.12
CA SER A 164 -18.77 30.30 20.99
C SER A 164 -18.59 28.79 21.21
N LEU A 165 -19.69 28.06 21.41
CA LEU A 165 -19.67 26.61 21.56
C LEU A 165 -19.23 25.91 20.26
N ALA A 166 -19.71 26.37 19.10
CA ALA A 166 -19.32 25.86 17.81
C ALA A 166 -17.81 26.06 17.54
N THR A 167 -17.30 27.28 17.80
CA THR A 167 -15.86 27.56 17.62
C THR A 167 -15.00 26.72 18.55
N LEU A 168 -15.38 26.54 19.80
CA LEU A 168 -14.66 25.68 20.74
C LEU A 168 -14.69 24.21 20.27
N GLY A 169 -15.87 23.73 19.82
CA GLY A 169 -16.04 22.37 19.30
C GLY A 169 -15.17 22.09 18.07
N ILE A 170 -15.09 23.04 17.13
CA ILE A 170 -14.23 22.92 15.93
C ILE A 170 -12.75 22.87 16.32
N LEU A 171 -12.30 23.73 17.25
CA LEU A 171 -10.93 23.74 17.74
C LEU A 171 -10.56 22.41 18.42
N LEU A 172 -11.45 21.91 19.27
CA LEU A 172 -11.28 20.64 19.98
C LEU A 172 -11.25 19.45 19.01
N ALA A 173 -12.17 19.40 18.04
CA ALA A 173 -12.20 18.34 17.01
C ALA A 173 -10.93 18.36 16.17
N SER A 174 -10.42 19.55 15.80
CA SER A 174 -9.17 19.72 15.05
C SER A 174 -7.95 19.24 15.84
N ALA A 175 -7.87 19.60 17.12
CA ALA A 175 -6.77 19.20 17.99
C ALA A 175 -6.75 17.69 18.23
N LEU A 176 -7.91 17.11 18.56
CA LEU A 176 -8.05 15.65 18.75
C LEU A 176 -7.77 14.88 17.46
N GLY A 177 -8.27 15.36 16.31
CA GLY A 177 -8.00 14.78 15.00
C GLY A 177 -6.51 14.80 14.65
N TYR A 178 -5.82 15.91 14.91
CA TYR A 178 -4.37 15.99 14.74
C TYR A 178 -3.61 15.02 15.63
N TRP A 179 -3.98 14.95 16.89
CA TRP A 179 -3.34 14.05 17.88
C TRP A 179 -3.55 12.58 17.51
N ALA A 180 -4.78 12.19 17.16
CA ALA A 180 -5.12 10.84 16.72
C ALA A 180 -4.36 10.45 15.44
N ALA A 181 -4.33 11.34 14.43
CA ALA A 181 -3.58 11.12 13.21
C ALA A 181 -2.07 10.94 13.46
N ARG A 182 -1.49 11.73 14.36
CA ARG A 182 -0.07 11.64 14.71
C ARG A 182 0.28 10.32 15.40
N ILE A 183 -0.57 9.85 16.30
CA ILE A 183 -0.37 8.55 16.97
C ILE A 183 -0.55 7.40 15.99
N GLY A 184 -1.63 7.42 15.19
CA GLY A 184 -1.93 6.36 14.23
C GLY A 184 -0.89 6.22 13.11
N LEU A 185 -0.21 7.31 12.72
CA LEU A 185 0.84 7.28 11.68
C LEU A 185 2.25 7.02 12.23
N ARG A 186 2.45 6.98 13.53
CA ARG A 186 3.77 6.75 14.15
C ARG A 186 4.38 5.38 13.77
N PRO A 187 3.64 4.27 13.74
CA PRO A 187 4.18 2.98 13.30
C PRO A 187 4.73 3.03 11.88
N LEU A 188 4.06 3.75 10.97
CA LEU A 188 4.50 3.89 9.58
C LEU A 188 5.83 4.68 9.46
N THR A 189 6.00 5.73 10.27
CA THR A 189 7.27 6.48 10.30
C THR A 189 8.42 5.64 10.86
N ASN A 190 8.16 4.84 11.88
CA ASN A 190 9.14 3.91 12.45
C ASN A 190 9.53 2.85 11.42
N LEU A 191 8.55 2.28 10.71
CA LEU A 191 8.79 1.32 9.63
C LEU A 191 9.69 1.90 8.54
N SER A 192 9.42 3.14 8.10
CA SER A 192 10.24 3.83 7.10
C SER A 192 11.69 4.01 7.56
N GLN A 193 11.90 4.31 8.83
CA GLN A 193 13.24 4.44 9.41
C GLN A 193 13.97 3.09 9.49
N GLU A 194 13.27 2.01 9.85
CA GLU A 194 13.88 0.66 9.87
C GLU A 194 14.26 0.19 8.47
N VAL A 195 13.41 0.43 7.47
CA VAL A 195 13.72 0.14 6.06
C VAL A 195 14.98 0.90 5.59
N GLN A 196 15.15 2.17 5.97
CA GLN A 196 16.34 2.96 5.60
C GLN A 196 17.64 2.44 6.22
N LYS A 197 17.59 1.71 7.33
CA LYS A 197 18.77 1.08 7.95
C LYS A 197 19.22 -0.20 7.23
N LEU A 198 18.33 -0.79 6.41
CA LEU A 198 18.61 -1.97 5.60
C LEU A 198 19.37 -1.54 4.35
N ALA A 199 20.70 -1.58 4.40
CA ALA A 199 21.55 -1.30 3.25
C ALA A 199 22.52 -2.48 3.04
N PRO A 200 22.94 -2.78 1.79
CA PRO A 200 24.05 -3.71 1.57
C PRO A 200 25.31 -3.21 2.34
N PRO A 201 26.02 -4.06 3.08
CA PRO A 201 25.98 -5.52 3.15
C PRO A 201 25.09 -6.14 4.26
N ARG A 202 24.19 -5.37 4.88
CA ARG A 202 23.37 -5.84 6.01
C ARG A 202 21.96 -6.24 5.60
N LEU A 203 21.83 -7.07 4.55
CA LEU A 203 20.53 -7.60 4.11
C LEU A 203 19.96 -8.68 5.06
N SER A 204 20.77 -9.19 6.00
CA SER A 204 20.34 -10.17 7.00
C SER A 204 19.41 -9.60 8.08
N GLY A 205 19.25 -8.28 8.15
CA GLY A 205 18.26 -7.66 9.03
C GLY A 205 16.84 -7.96 8.57
N ARG A 206 15.94 -8.19 9.52
CA ARG A 206 14.50 -8.31 9.27
C ARG A 206 13.77 -7.15 9.89
N LEU A 207 12.70 -6.68 9.22
CA LEU A 207 11.82 -5.68 9.81
C LEU A 207 11.14 -6.27 11.03
N GLN A 208 11.43 -5.71 12.20
CA GLN A 208 10.81 -6.06 13.48
C GLN A 208 10.25 -4.79 14.09
N LEU A 209 8.93 -4.71 14.19
CA LEU A 209 8.22 -3.65 14.88
C LEU A 209 7.53 -4.25 16.11
N SER A 210 7.72 -3.62 17.26
CA SER A 210 7.01 -4.00 18.49
C SER A 210 6.52 -2.74 19.20
N PRO A 211 5.21 -2.57 19.38
CA PRO A 211 4.11 -3.39 18.88
C PRO A 211 3.86 -3.24 17.37
N LEU A 212 3.49 -4.31 16.68
CA LEU A 212 3.11 -4.31 15.27
C LEU A 212 1.59 -4.20 15.14
N PRO A 213 1.05 -3.15 14.52
CA PRO A 213 -0.37 -3.07 14.20
C PRO A 213 -0.80 -4.17 13.22
N PRO A 214 -2.00 -4.79 13.41
CA PRO A 214 -2.48 -5.86 12.53
C PRO A 214 -2.53 -5.47 11.05
N GLU A 215 -2.82 -4.20 10.76
CA GLU A 215 -2.89 -3.66 9.40
C GLU A 215 -1.53 -3.66 8.68
N LEU A 216 -0.43 -3.75 9.42
CA LEU A 216 0.94 -3.77 8.87
C LEU A 216 1.57 -5.17 8.87
N GLU A 217 0.95 -6.19 9.49
CA GLU A 217 1.51 -7.54 9.58
C GLU A 217 1.77 -8.15 8.20
N GLN A 218 0.78 -8.08 7.31
CA GLN A 218 0.91 -8.61 5.95
C GLN A 218 1.99 -7.89 5.14
N PHE A 219 2.12 -6.58 5.31
CA PHE A 219 3.16 -5.79 4.65
C PHE A 219 4.56 -6.21 5.14
N VAL A 220 4.76 -6.30 6.46
CA VAL A 220 6.05 -6.70 7.06
C VAL A 220 6.43 -8.12 6.64
N ALA A 221 5.49 -9.07 6.63
CA ALA A 221 5.72 -10.44 6.18
C ALA A 221 6.13 -10.49 4.70
N SER A 222 5.42 -9.80 3.81
CA SER A 222 5.72 -9.74 2.38
C SER A 222 7.07 -9.07 2.11
N PHE A 223 7.38 -8.00 2.84
CA PHE A 223 8.66 -7.30 2.71
C PHE A 223 9.83 -8.18 3.17
N ASN A 224 9.70 -8.87 4.32
CA ASN A 224 10.72 -9.80 4.82
C ASN A 224 10.95 -10.97 3.86
N SER A 225 9.89 -11.51 3.24
CA SER A 225 10.02 -12.55 2.20
C SER A 225 10.79 -12.02 0.97
N THR A 226 10.54 -10.77 0.57
CA THR A 226 11.29 -10.14 -0.53
C THR A 226 12.76 -9.96 -0.16
N LEU A 227 13.06 -9.50 1.06
CA LEU A 227 14.44 -9.38 1.55
C LEU A 227 15.16 -10.72 1.55
N GLU A 228 14.50 -11.79 1.97
CA GLU A 228 15.07 -13.13 1.95
C GLU A 228 15.47 -13.58 0.53
N ARG A 229 14.60 -13.33 -0.44
CA ARG A 229 14.90 -13.63 -1.86
C ARG A 229 16.08 -12.82 -2.38
N VAL A 230 16.16 -11.53 -2.02
CA VAL A 230 17.29 -10.66 -2.40
C VAL A 230 18.58 -11.11 -1.74
N GLU A 231 18.55 -11.45 -0.45
CA GLU A 231 19.70 -11.98 0.30
C GLU A 231 20.22 -13.26 -0.32
N GLN A 232 19.34 -14.21 -0.65
CA GLN A 232 19.70 -15.46 -1.33
C GLN A 232 20.32 -15.21 -2.71
N ALA A 233 19.75 -14.26 -3.48
CA ALA A 233 20.29 -13.91 -4.79
C ALA A 233 21.68 -13.26 -4.68
N TYR A 234 21.87 -12.38 -3.70
CA TYR A 234 23.15 -11.72 -3.44
C TYR A 234 24.22 -12.72 -2.98
N SER A 235 23.89 -13.61 -2.04
CA SER A 235 24.78 -14.65 -1.56
C SER A 235 25.23 -15.59 -2.69
N ARG A 236 24.31 -15.96 -3.60
CA ARG A 236 24.66 -16.76 -4.78
C ARG A 236 25.62 -16.02 -5.72
N LEU A 237 25.40 -14.71 -5.91
CA LEU A 237 26.28 -13.88 -6.74
C LEU A 237 27.66 -13.73 -6.12
N GLU A 238 27.75 -13.55 -4.81
CA GLU A 238 29.02 -13.44 -4.09
C GLU A 238 29.81 -14.75 -4.17
N SER A 239 29.16 -15.89 -3.91
CA SER A 239 29.78 -17.22 -4.07
C SER A 239 30.26 -17.43 -5.49
N PHE A 240 29.44 -17.12 -6.50
CA PHE A 240 29.81 -17.21 -7.91
C PHE A 240 31.06 -16.38 -8.24
N ASN A 241 31.11 -15.13 -7.78
CA ASN A 241 32.30 -14.29 -8.02
C ASN A 241 33.57 -14.82 -7.36
N ALA A 242 33.43 -15.36 -6.15
CA ALA A 242 34.55 -16.00 -5.45
C ALA A 242 35.07 -17.23 -6.20
N ASP A 243 34.17 -18.10 -6.66
CA ASP A 243 34.50 -19.31 -7.41
C ASP A 243 35.17 -18.96 -8.75
N VAL A 244 34.62 -17.97 -9.48
CA VAL A 244 35.24 -17.45 -10.73
C VAL A 244 36.67 -16.98 -10.47
N ALA A 245 36.86 -16.16 -9.42
CA ALA A 245 38.17 -15.62 -9.11
C ALA A 245 39.16 -16.74 -8.76
N HIS A 246 38.72 -17.79 -8.09
CA HIS A 246 39.55 -18.96 -7.76
C HIS A 246 39.97 -19.76 -9.01
N GLU A 247 38.98 -20.09 -9.88
CA GLU A 247 39.22 -20.90 -11.07
C GLU A 247 40.04 -20.19 -12.17
N LEU A 248 40.01 -18.85 -12.20
CA LEU A 248 40.84 -18.06 -13.09
C LEU A 248 42.25 -17.82 -12.53
N ARG A 249 42.43 -17.77 -11.21
CA ARG A 249 43.72 -17.47 -10.58
C ARG A 249 44.74 -18.59 -10.80
N SER A 250 44.32 -19.85 -10.70
CA SER A 250 45.19 -21.00 -10.80
C SER A 250 45.90 -21.09 -12.18
N PRO A 251 45.15 -21.12 -13.33
CA PRO A 251 45.76 -21.18 -14.65
C PRO A 251 46.62 -19.94 -14.95
N LEU A 252 46.18 -18.77 -14.50
CA LEU A 252 46.94 -17.54 -14.69
C LEU A 252 48.29 -17.57 -13.94
N THR A 253 48.28 -18.10 -12.71
CA THR A 253 49.50 -18.26 -11.92
C THR A 253 50.47 -19.26 -12.58
N ASN A 254 49.96 -20.37 -13.15
CA ASN A 254 50.74 -21.34 -13.88
C ASN A 254 51.40 -20.73 -15.13
N LEU A 255 50.60 -20.02 -15.94
CA LEU A 255 51.08 -19.32 -17.13
C LEU A 255 52.21 -18.33 -16.82
N ILE A 256 52.00 -17.50 -15.80
CA ILE A 256 53.00 -16.51 -15.36
C ILE A 256 54.24 -17.21 -14.85
N GLY A 257 54.09 -18.25 -14.01
CA GLY A 257 55.18 -18.99 -13.42
C GLY A 257 56.03 -19.70 -14.45
N GLN A 258 55.42 -20.46 -15.38
CA GLN A 258 56.11 -21.13 -16.47
C GLN A 258 56.86 -20.13 -17.38
N THR A 259 56.21 -19.04 -17.73
CA THR A 259 56.83 -17.99 -18.55
C THR A 259 57.99 -17.33 -17.83
N GLN A 260 57.86 -17.01 -16.53
CA GLN A 260 58.97 -16.44 -15.74
C GLN A 260 60.13 -17.38 -15.64
N VAL A 261 59.89 -18.69 -15.39
CA VAL A 261 60.96 -19.70 -15.33
C VAL A 261 61.67 -19.83 -16.66
N ALA A 262 60.97 -19.81 -17.78
CA ALA A 262 61.56 -19.85 -19.12
C ALA A 262 62.42 -18.61 -19.41
N LEU A 263 62.09 -17.45 -18.86
CA LEU A 263 62.84 -16.20 -19.07
C LEU A 263 64.08 -16.04 -18.16
N THR A 264 64.21 -16.81 -17.05
CA THR A 264 65.31 -16.63 -16.08
C THR A 264 66.63 -17.18 -16.52
N ARG A 265 66.66 -18.16 -17.45
CA ARG A 265 67.90 -18.80 -17.94
C ARG A 265 67.71 -19.15 -19.41
N GLY A 266 68.77 -19.03 -20.22
CA GLY A 266 68.78 -19.52 -21.63
C GLY A 266 68.52 -21.03 -21.63
N ARG A 267 67.56 -21.49 -22.41
CA ARG A 267 67.08 -22.86 -22.54
C ARG A 267 67.24 -23.29 -24.01
N SER A 268 67.10 -24.59 -24.27
CA SER A 268 67.02 -25.08 -25.63
C SER A 268 65.75 -24.67 -26.34
N ALA A 269 65.74 -24.62 -27.69
CA ALA A 269 64.58 -24.34 -28.47
C ALA A 269 63.43 -25.34 -28.18
N GLU A 270 63.69 -26.55 -27.96
CA GLU A 270 62.74 -27.61 -27.61
C GLU A 270 62.05 -27.31 -26.29
N HIS A 271 62.78 -26.82 -25.30
CA HIS A 271 62.17 -26.45 -23.98
C HIS A 271 61.23 -25.20 -24.13
N TYR A 272 61.63 -24.21 -24.93
CA TYR A 272 60.72 -23.08 -25.19
C TYR A 272 59.48 -23.51 -25.97
N PHE A 273 59.60 -24.48 -26.88
CA PHE A 273 58.45 -25.05 -27.57
C PHE A 273 57.50 -25.76 -26.61
N GLU A 274 57.99 -26.59 -25.71
CA GLU A 274 57.18 -27.27 -24.66
C GLU A 274 56.47 -26.26 -23.78
N VAL A 275 57.16 -25.19 -23.31
CA VAL A 275 56.54 -24.16 -22.49
C VAL A 275 55.46 -23.39 -23.26
N LEU A 276 55.70 -23.05 -24.52
CA LEU A 276 54.70 -22.37 -25.34
C LEU A 276 53.49 -23.26 -25.62
N GLN A 277 53.71 -24.57 -25.87
CA GLN A 277 52.62 -25.53 -26.03
C GLN A 277 51.80 -25.66 -24.76
N SER A 278 52.42 -25.81 -23.60
CA SER A 278 51.74 -25.87 -22.29
C SER A 278 50.99 -24.56 -21.98
N ASN A 279 51.56 -23.40 -22.32
CA ASN A 279 50.90 -22.13 -22.15
C ASN A 279 49.68 -21.98 -23.08
N LEU A 280 49.76 -22.48 -24.32
CA LEU A 280 48.65 -22.48 -25.27
C LEU A 280 47.49 -23.35 -24.76
N GLU A 281 47.78 -24.56 -24.26
CA GLU A 281 46.77 -25.44 -23.64
C GLU A 281 46.07 -24.77 -22.48
N GLU A 282 46.80 -24.07 -21.61
CA GLU A 282 46.23 -23.36 -20.46
C GLU A 282 45.40 -22.14 -20.87
N LEU A 283 45.77 -21.44 -21.96
CA LEU A 283 44.99 -20.35 -22.54
C LEU A 283 43.68 -20.86 -23.17
N GLU A 284 43.72 -22.01 -23.86
CA GLU A 284 42.50 -22.64 -24.39
C GLU A 284 41.56 -23.10 -23.30
N ARG A 285 42.12 -23.61 -22.21
CA ARG A 285 41.37 -23.94 -20.99
C ARG A 285 40.68 -22.73 -20.38
N LEU A 286 41.39 -21.60 -20.21
CA LEU A 286 40.82 -20.34 -19.75
C LEU A 286 39.69 -19.85 -20.68
N ARG A 287 39.87 -19.97 -22.00
CA ARG A 287 38.83 -19.63 -22.99
C ARG A 287 37.56 -20.46 -22.78
N SER A 288 37.73 -21.78 -22.56
CA SER A 288 36.60 -22.67 -22.28
C SER A 288 35.86 -22.28 -21.01
N ILE A 289 36.56 -22.03 -19.89
CA ILE A 289 35.97 -21.57 -18.62
C ILE A 289 35.14 -20.30 -18.83
N ILE A 290 35.71 -19.30 -19.49
CA ILE A 290 35.02 -18.03 -19.75
C ILE A 290 33.72 -18.23 -20.57
N ASN A 291 33.81 -19.06 -21.64
CA ASN A 291 32.65 -19.36 -22.49
C ASN A 291 31.56 -20.14 -21.74
N ASP A 292 31.94 -21.03 -20.86
CA ASP A 292 31.04 -21.79 -20.01
C ASP A 292 30.32 -20.87 -18.99
N MET A 293 31.07 -19.93 -18.40
CA MET A 293 30.51 -18.92 -17.49
C MET A 293 29.53 -17.97 -18.18
N LEU A 294 29.90 -17.46 -19.38
CA LEU A 294 29.02 -16.59 -20.16
C LEU A 294 27.72 -17.31 -20.57
N PHE A 295 27.84 -18.60 -20.92
CA PHE A 295 26.66 -19.41 -21.22
C PHE A 295 25.76 -19.58 -19.97
N LEU A 296 26.34 -19.93 -18.83
CA LEU A 296 25.58 -20.09 -17.58
C LEU A 296 24.95 -18.77 -17.13
N ALA A 297 25.64 -17.64 -17.29
CA ALA A 297 25.10 -16.31 -16.98
C ALA A 297 23.91 -15.94 -17.88
N SER A 298 23.96 -16.27 -19.17
CA SER A 298 22.82 -16.04 -20.06
C SER A 298 21.65 -16.97 -19.81
N ALA A 299 21.90 -18.22 -19.44
CA ALA A 299 20.87 -19.18 -19.06
C ALA A 299 20.11 -18.76 -17.79
N ASP A 300 20.80 -18.16 -16.80
CA ASP A 300 20.19 -17.64 -15.56
C ASP A 300 19.21 -16.50 -15.79
N GLN A 301 19.35 -15.77 -16.89
CA GLN A 301 18.39 -14.71 -17.26
C GLN A 301 17.03 -15.24 -17.74
N GLY A 302 16.84 -16.56 -17.67
CA GLY A 302 15.55 -17.19 -18.01
C GLY A 302 15.30 -17.28 -19.52
N THR A 303 16.36 -17.27 -20.33
CA THR A 303 16.28 -17.45 -21.77
C THR A 303 15.72 -18.84 -22.06
N LYS A 304 14.42 -18.89 -22.42
CA LYS A 304 13.81 -20.13 -22.91
C LYS A 304 14.18 -20.31 -24.38
N VAL A 305 14.64 -21.50 -24.72
CA VAL A 305 14.89 -21.87 -26.09
C VAL A 305 13.55 -22.04 -26.80
N LYS A 306 13.36 -21.37 -27.92
CA LYS A 306 12.26 -21.67 -28.84
C LYS A 306 12.66 -22.85 -29.71
N ALA A 307 12.58 -24.05 -29.15
CA ALA A 307 12.80 -25.27 -29.90
C ALA A 307 11.74 -25.38 -31.02
N GLN A 308 12.20 -25.31 -32.27
CA GLN A 308 11.28 -25.26 -33.43
C GLN A 308 11.21 -26.57 -34.21
N THR A 309 12.15 -27.48 -34.00
CA THR A 309 12.23 -28.73 -34.78
C THR A 309 12.33 -29.93 -33.87
N CYS A 310 11.47 -30.90 -34.11
CA CYS A 310 11.58 -32.22 -33.49
C CYS A 310 12.74 -32.99 -34.18
N THR A 311 13.71 -33.42 -33.37
CA THR A 311 14.93 -34.03 -33.86
C THR A 311 15.09 -35.43 -33.23
N SER A 312 15.57 -36.42 -34.01
CA SER A 312 16.01 -37.70 -33.47
C SER A 312 17.20 -37.50 -32.54
N LEU A 313 17.05 -37.97 -31.31
CA LEU A 313 18.11 -37.88 -30.29
C LEU A 313 19.26 -38.85 -30.58
N ALA A 314 18.95 -40.01 -31.21
CA ALA A 314 19.95 -40.97 -31.61
C ALA A 314 20.91 -40.39 -32.69
N GLU A 315 20.36 -39.63 -33.68
CA GLU A 315 21.21 -38.94 -34.67
C GLU A 315 22.15 -37.92 -34.05
N GLU A 316 21.65 -37.13 -33.08
CA GLU A 316 22.49 -36.12 -32.41
C GLU A 316 23.52 -36.77 -31.48
N VAL A 317 23.18 -37.89 -30.85
CA VAL A 317 24.15 -38.70 -30.10
C VAL A 317 25.23 -39.26 -31.03
N ALA A 318 24.85 -39.85 -32.20
CA ALA A 318 25.80 -40.39 -33.17
C ALA A 318 26.74 -39.28 -33.69
N THR A 319 26.18 -38.08 -34.07
CA THR A 319 27.00 -36.95 -34.50
C THR A 319 27.96 -36.46 -33.39
N THR A 320 27.54 -36.56 -32.12
CA THR A 320 28.39 -36.18 -30.98
C THR A 320 29.50 -37.18 -30.74
N LEU A 321 29.23 -38.48 -30.91
CA LEU A 321 30.21 -39.54 -30.79
C LEU A 321 31.27 -39.46 -31.88
N ASP A 322 30.87 -39.20 -33.14
CA ASP A 322 31.80 -38.94 -34.24
C ASP A 322 32.77 -37.78 -33.93
N TYR A 323 32.28 -36.73 -33.27
CA TYR A 323 33.10 -35.60 -32.82
C TYR A 323 34.10 -36.01 -31.70
N LEU A 324 33.73 -36.95 -30.82
CA LEU A 324 34.51 -37.40 -29.70
C LEU A 324 35.37 -38.65 -29.99
N ASP A 325 35.36 -39.18 -31.21
CA ASP A 325 35.96 -40.44 -31.62
C ASP A 325 37.40 -40.55 -31.17
N PHE A 326 38.21 -39.54 -31.43
CA PHE A 326 39.62 -39.51 -31.00
C PHE A 326 39.80 -39.60 -29.48
N ILE A 327 38.92 -38.95 -28.69
CA ILE A 327 39.00 -38.97 -27.23
C ILE A 327 38.59 -40.34 -26.69
N LEU A 328 37.61 -40.99 -27.33
CA LEU A 328 37.15 -42.34 -26.96
C LEU A 328 38.21 -43.41 -27.30
N GLU A 329 38.87 -43.28 -28.46
CA GLU A 329 39.97 -44.16 -28.85
C GLU A 329 41.19 -44.00 -27.92
N ASP A 330 41.56 -42.76 -27.60
CA ASP A 330 42.71 -42.49 -26.68
C ASP A 330 42.44 -43.03 -25.27
N ALA A 331 41.21 -42.89 -24.78
CA ALA A 331 40.79 -43.46 -23.49
C ALA A 331 40.57 -44.99 -23.52
N HIS A 332 40.58 -45.61 -24.70
CA HIS A 332 40.26 -47.02 -24.89
C HIS A 332 38.88 -47.42 -24.34
N VAL A 333 37.87 -46.58 -24.53
CA VAL A 333 36.50 -46.74 -24.02
C VAL A 333 35.55 -46.95 -25.19
N GLN A 334 34.63 -47.93 -25.06
CA GLN A 334 33.55 -48.14 -26.02
C GLN A 334 32.24 -47.48 -25.58
N VAL A 335 31.46 -46.97 -26.54
CA VAL A 335 30.15 -46.41 -26.25
C VAL A 335 29.06 -47.23 -26.94
N ARG A 336 28.02 -47.63 -26.18
CA ARG A 336 26.84 -48.31 -26.71
C ARG A 336 25.64 -47.40 -26.60
N VAL A 337 24.94 -47.20 -27.73
CA VAL A 337 23.72 -46.39 -27.78
C VAL A 337 22.50 -47.29 -27.85
N ASN A 338 21.54 -47.08 -26.98
CA ASN A 338 20.31 -47.85 -26.90
C ASN A 338 19.08 -46.92 -27.03
N GLY A 339 18.17 -47.28 -27.93
CA GLY A 339 16.90 -46.55 -28.13
C GLY A 339 17.02 -45.36 -29.03
N ASP A 340 15.87 -44.77 -29.36
CA ASP A 340 15.74 -43.49 -30.05
C ASP A 340 14.40 -42.81 -29.63
N ALA A 341 14.38 -41.52 -29.69
CA ALA A 341 13.22 -40.70 -29.46
C ALA A 341 13.37 -39.34 -30.14
N SER A 342 12.27 -38.70 -30.45
CA SER A 342 12.28 -37.33 -30.99
C SER A 342 11.74 -36.36 -29.96
N ALA A 343 12.39 -35.21 -29.83
CA ALA A 343 11.97 -34.12 -28.95
C ALA A 343 12.20 -32.76 -29.61
N PRO A 344 11.41 -31.74 -29.25
CA PRO A 344 11.63 -30.38 -29.71
C PRO A 344 12.85 -29.79 -28.97
N ILE A 345 13.99 -29.74 -29.64
CA ILE A 345 15.27 -29.32 -29.05
C ILE A 345 16.05 -28.39 -29.96
N GLU A 346 16.93 -27.60 -29.37
CA GLU A 346 17.96 -26.85 -30.08
C GLU A 346 19.24 -27.72 -30.16
N LYS A 347 19.57 -28.19 -31.37
CA LYS A 347 20.68 -29.11 -31.61
C LYS A 347 22.01 -28.68 -31.00
N PRO A 348 22.48 -27.40 -31.13
CA PRO A 348 23.75 -27.00 -30.54
C PRO A 348 23.79 -27.15 -29.00
N HIS A 349 22.67 -26.83 -28.34
CA HIS A 349 22.57 -26.95 -26.89
C HIS A 349 22.54 -28.41 -26.44
N LEU A 350 21.75 -29.28 -27.11
CA LEU A 350 21.78 -30.69 -26.82
C LEU A 350 23.16 -31.31 -27.03
N ARG A 351 23.81 -31.00 -28.14
CA ARG A 351 25.17 -31.49 -28.41
C ARG A 351 26.14 -31.07 -27.33
N ARG A 352 26.08 -29.82 -26.84
CA ARG A 352 26.87 -29.32 -25.73
C ARG A 352 26.59 -30.11 -24.44
N ALA A 353 25.32 -30.44 -24.14
CA ALA A 353 24.96 -31.28 -22.98
C ALA A 353 25.54 -32.70 -23.09
N LEU A 354 25.40 -33.31 -24.28
CA LEU A 354 25.94 -34.64 -24.57
C LEU A 354 27.46 -34.68 -24.43
N ILE A 355 28.19 -33.70 -24.98
CA ILE A 355 29.66 -33.58 -24.83
C ILE A 355 30.04 -33.54 -23.35
N ASN A 356 29.35 -32.74 -22.54
CA ASN A 356 29.63 -32.65 -21.10
C ASN A 356 29.36 -33.97 -20.35
N LEU A 357 28.25 -34.67 -20.69
CA LEU A 357 27.90 -35.93 -20.08
C LEU A 357 28.90 -37.03 -20.47
N LEU A 358 29.26 -37.13 -21.76
CA LEU A 358 30.20 -38.12 -22.30
C LEU A 358 31.62 -37.86 -21.79
N HIS A 359 32.06 -36.62 -21.78
CA HIS A 359 33.37 -36.26 -21.24
C HIS A 359 33.49 -36.60 -19.76
N ASN A 360 32.44 -36.35 -18.97
CA ASN A 360 32.38 -36.75 -17.57
C ASN A 360 32.45 -38.31 -17.44
N ALA A 361 31.74 -39.04 -18.28
CA ALA A 361 31.74 -40.49 -18.27
C ALA A 361 33.10 -41.04 -18.62
N VAL A 362 33.78 -40.55 -19.68
CA VAL A 362 35.11 -40.99 -20.11
C VAL A 362 36.15 -40.79 -19.00
N GLN A 363 36.12 -39.67 -18.29
CA GLN A 363 37.06 -39.38 -17.20
C GLN A 363 36.93 -40.33 -16.01
N HIS A 364 35.76 -40.93 -15.82
CA HIS A 364 35.48 -41.82 -14.68
C HIS A 364 35.33 -43.28 -15.09
N THR A 365 35.64 -43.62 -16.34
CA THR A 365 35.58 -44.97 -16.89
C THR A 365 36.99 -45.51 -17.09
N GLY A 366 37.25 -46.76 -16.70
CA GLY A 366 38.52 -47.42 -16.93
C GLY A 366 38.69 -47.86 -18.38
N ALA A 367 39.96 -48.00 -18.82
CA ALA A 367 40.26 -48.51 -20.16
C ALA A 367 39.68 -49.91 -20.38
N GLY A 368 39.04 -50.16 -21.52
CA GLY A 368 38.37 -51.39 -21.87
C GLY A 368 36.93 -51.53 -21.37
N GLU A 369 36.43 -50.56 -20.62
CA GLU A 369 35.05 -50.55 -20.13
C GLU A 369 34.06 -49.90 -21.15
N VAL A 370 32.76 -50.09 -20.92
CA VAL A 370 31.72 -49.64 -21.83
C VAL A 370 30.87 -48.55 -21.15
N ILE A 371 30.72 -47.43 -21.82
CA ILE A 371 29.73 -46.36 -21.48
C ILE A 371 28.43 -46.67 -22.22
N GLU A 372 27.32 -46.59 -21.52
CA GLU A 372 25.97 -46.75 -22.13
C GLU A 372 25.22 -45.43 -22.23
N VAL A 373 24.75 -45.11 -23.44
CA VAL A 373 23.84 -43.97 -23.69
C VAL A 373 22.48 -44.58 -23.93
N ASN A 374 21.53 -44.25 -23.03
CA ASN A 374 20.16 -44.75 -23.11
C ASN A 374 19.18 -43.61 -23.44
N ILE A 375 18.34 -43.82 -24.47
CA ILE A 375 17.33 -42.87 -24.90
C ILE A 375 15.98 -43.57 -24.72
N GLU A 376 15.17 -43.05 -23.81
CA GLU A 376 13.84 -43.54 -23.48
C GLU A 376 12.76 -42.51 -23.77
N SER A 377 11.67 -42.95 -24.41
CA SER A 377 10.49 -42.11 -24.58
C SER A 377 9.38 -42.58 -23.64
N ARG A 378 8.81 -41.64 -22.88
CA ARG A 378 7.61 -41.84 -22.06
C ARG A 378 6.54 -40.84 -22.49
N ASP A 379 5.31 -41.04 -22.04
CA ASP A 379 4.18 -40.27 -22.52
C ASP A 379 4.36 -38.74 -22.50
N ALA A 380 4.95 -38.21 -21.45
CA ALA A 380 5.08 -36.76 -21.23
C ALA A 380 6.52 -36.24 -21.47
N TYR A 381 7.53 -37.10 -21.55
CA TYR A 381 8.92 -36.67 -21.63
C TYR A 381 9.81 -37.70 -22.31
N VAL A 382 10.94 -37.19 -22.79
CA VAL A 382 12.02 -38.02 -23.32
C VAL A 382 13.23 -37.89 -22.40
N THR A 383 13.89 -39.03 -22.14
CA THR A 383 15.08 -39.08 -21.29
C THR A 383 16.30 -39.47 -22.13
N VAL A 384 17.38 -38.72 -21.97
CA VAL A 384 18.72 -39.11 -22.46
C VAL A 384 19.65 -39.26 -21.25
N SER A 385 20.24 -40.42 -21.09
CA SER A 385 21.14 -40.70 -19.97
C SER A 385 22.41 -41.34 -20.43
N VAL A 386 23.51 -41.04 -19.73
CA VAL A 386 24.82 -41.63 -19.91
C VAL A 386 25.18 -42.36 -18.61
N THR A 387 25.45 -43.65 -18.74
CA THR A 387 25.83 -44.52 -17.64
C THR A 387 27.28 -44.96 -17.82
N ASN A 388 28.07 -44.75 -16.81
CA ASN A 388 29.48 -45.19 -16.77
C ASN A 388 29.72 -46.10 -15.59
N PRO A 389 30.61 -47.13 -15.73
CA PRO A 389 31.15 -47.90 -14.62
C PRO A 389 31.91 -46.97 -13.64
N GLY A 390 31.88 -47.29 -12.36
CA GLY A 390 32.63 -46.51 -11.37
C GLY A 390 32.15 -46.72 -9.95
N GLU A 391 32.90 -46.14 -9.01
CA GLU A 391 32.57 -46.19 -7.58
C GLU A 391 31.29 -45.46 -7.28
N GLN A 392 30.56 -45.97 -6.29
CA GLN A 392 29.30 -45.34 -5.87
C GLN A 392 29.55 -43.95 -5.26
N ILE A 393 28.83 -42.96 -5.75
CA ILE A 393 28.85 -41.59 -5.21
C ILE A 393 28.02 -41.56 -3.93
N ALA A 394 28.57 -41.00 -2.84
CA ALA A 394 27.86 -40.91 -1.58
C ALA A 394 26.58 -40.05 -1.72
N GLN A 395 25.50 -40.44 -1.04
CA GLN A 395 24.19 -39.80 -1.18
C GLN A 395 24.19 -38.29 -0.87
N GLU A 396 25.06 -37.84 0.02
CA GLU A 396 25.22 -36.43 0.37
C GLU A 396 25.71 -35.54 -0.78
N HIS A 397 26.40 -36.11 -1.76
CA HIS A 397 26.94 -35.41 -2.92
C HIS A 397 25.92 -35.32 -4.07
N LEU A 398 25.01 -36.29 -4.21
CA LEU A 398 24.09 -36.38 -5.35
C LEU A 398 23.30 -35.10 -5.65
N PRO A 399 22.70 -34.39 -4.66
CA PRO A 399 21.95 -33.17 -4.92
C PRO A 399 22.81 -32.04 -5.45
N ARG A 400 24.12 -32.07 -5.17
CA ARG A 400 25.05 -30.98 -5.45
C ARG A 400 25.85 -31.15 -6.74
N LEU A 401 25.83 -32.32 -7.36
CA LEU A 401 26.63 -32.63 -8.56
C LEU A 401 26.35 -31.71 -9.75
N PHE A 402 25.14 -31.11 -9.80
CA PHE A 402 24.76 -30.15 -10.83
C PHE A 402 24.94 -28.68 -10.38
N GLU A 403 25.57 -28.45 -9.21
CA GLU A 403 25.97 -27.10 -8.78
C GLU A 403 27.26 -26.69 -9.51
N ARG A 404 27.45 -25.40 -9.72
CA ARG A 404 28.66 -24.87 -10.37
C ARG A 404 29.86 -25.10 -9.49
N PHE A 405 30.98 -25.45 -10.11
CA PHE A 405 32.29 -25.70 -9.47
C PHE A 405 32.27 -26.82 -8.42
N TYR A 406 31.16 -27.54 -8.28
CA TYR A 406 31.08 -28.64 -7.31
C TYR A 406 31.84 -29.87 -7.80
N ARG A 407 32.68 -30.46 -6.93
CA ARG A 407 33.43 -31.67 -7.13
C ARG A 407 33.43 -32.54 -5.86
N VAL A 408 33.28 -33.84 -6.01
CA VAL A 408 33.28 -34.78 -4.88
C VAL A 408 34.69 -34.84 -4.23
N ASP A 409 35.75 -34.89 -5.04
CA ASP A 409 37.15 -34.90 -4.59
C ASP A 409 37.89 -33.66 -5.12
N ALA A 410 38.20 -32.72 -4.25
CA ALA A 410 39.03 -31.57 -4.58
C ALA A 410 40.54 -31.94 -4.73
N SER A 411 40.96 -33.11 -4.23
CA SER A 411 42.38 -33.52 -4.14
C SER A 411 42.91 -34.29 -5.37
N ARG A 412 42.04 -34.81 -6.24
CA ARG A 412 42.46 -35.50 -7.49
C ARG A 412 42.65 -34.49 -8.62
N SER A 413 43.45 -33.45 -8.40
CA SER A 413 43.70 -32.36 -9.32
C SER A 413 44.60 -32.64 -10.51
N ASN A 414 44.99 -33.90 -10.75
CA ASN A 414 45.95 -34.26 -11.81
C ASN A 414 45.31 -34.46 -13.20
N SER A 415 44.00 -34.44 -13.34
CA SER A 415 43.37 -34.44 -14.67
C SER A 415 42.82 -33.03 -14.98
N GLY A 416 43.63 -32.24 -15.65
CA GLY A 416 43.50 -30.80 -15.89
C GLY A 416 42.28 -30.30 -16.65
N ALA A 417 41.24 -31.10 -16.89
CA ALA A 417 40.19 -30.76 -17.83
C ALA A 417 38.83 -30.35 -17.25
N ASN A 418 38.52 -30.70 -15.98
CA ASN A 418 37.16 -30.46 -15.45
C ASN A 418 37.09 -29.40 -14.34
N HIS A 419 36.44 -28.24 -14.63
CA HIS A 419 36.28 -27.13 -13.72
C HIS A 419 34.98 -27.21 -12.88
N GLY A 420 34.28 -28.36 -12.89
CA GLY A 420 33.00 -28.51 -12.20
C GLY A 420 31.83 -27.67 -12.84
N LEU A 421 31.98 -27.21 -14.08
CA LEU A 421 30.95 -26.48 -14.82
C LEU A 421 30.12 -27.38 -15.75
N GLY A 422 30.67 -28.53 -16.20
CA GLY A 422 30.02 -29.37 -17.22
C GLY A 422 28.62 -29.85 -16.83
N LEU A 423 28.43 -30.41 -15.63
CA LEU A 423 27.12 -30.84 -15.18
C LEU A 423 26.15 -29.66 -14.90
N ALA A 424 26.69 -28.52 -14.48
CA ALA A 424 25.89 -27.29 -14.35
C ALA A 424 25.38 -26.80 -15.72
N ILE A 425 26.17 -26.92 -16.78
CA ILE A 425 25.75 -26.63 -18.16
C ILE A 425 24.66 -27.59 -18.61
N VAL A 426 24.79 -28.89 -18.31
CA VAL A 426 23.74 -29.89 -18.60
C VAL A 426 22.44 -29.50 -17.94
N LYS A 427 22.44 -29.08 -16.67
CA LYS A 427 21.27 -28.59 -15.95
C LYS A 427 20.68 -27.34 -16.58
N ALA A 428 21.52 -26.37 -16.92
CA ALA A 428 21.08 -25.13 -17.57
C ALA A 428 20.37 -25.41 -18.90
N ILE A 429 20.95 -26.29 -19.73
CA ILE A 429 20.36 -26.71 -21.01
C ILE A 429 19.01 -27.42 -20.80
N ALA A 430 18.91 -28.34 -19.86
CA ALA A 430 17.68 -29.01 -19.53
C ALA A 430 16.57 -27.99 -19.13
N LEU A 431 16.90 -27.05 -18.25
CA LEU A 431 15.98 -26.01 -17.79
C LEU A 431 15.56 -25.05 -18.91
N MET A 432 16.47 -24.66 -19.81
CA MET A 432 16.15 -23.84 -20.98
C MET A 432 15.11 -24.49 -21.91
N HIS A 433 15.10 -25.83 -21.95
CA HIS A 433 14.12 -26.62 -22.71
C HIS A 433 12.87 -27.00 -21.87
N GLY A 434 12.72 -26.48 -20.63
CA GLY A 434 11.60 -26.82 -19.74
C GLY A 434 11.69 -28.20 -19.11
N GLY A 435 12.88 -28.82 -19.18
CA GLY A 435 13.18 -30.14 -18.64
C GLY A 435 13.85 -30.11 -17.28
N THR A 436 14.38 -31.26 -16.87
CA THR A 436 15.10 -31.46 -15.60
C THR A 436 16.31 -32.35 -15.79
N VAL A 437 17.18 -32.43 -14.78
CA VAL A 437 18.32 -33.37 -14.74
C VAL A 437 18.14 -34.37 -13.62
N PHE A 438 18.77 -35.50 -13.75
CA PHE A 438 18.80 -36.52 -12.71
C PHE A 438 20.15 -37.21 -12.64
N VAL A 439 20.44 -37.78 -11.49
CA VAL A 439 21.58 -38.66 -11.26
C VAL A 439 21.14 -39.88 -10.44
N ASN A 440 21.59 -41.03 -10.84
CA ASN A 440 21.43 -42.26 -10.09
C ASN A 440 22.84 -42.89 -9.90
N SER A 441 23.24 -43.20 -8.68
CA SER A 441 24.48 -43.87 -8.37
C SER A 441 24.19 -45.16 -7.61
N GLY A 442 24.65 -46.26 -8.15
CA GLY A 442 24.47 -47.57 -7.59
C GLY A 442 25.80 -48.34 -7.44
N LYS A 443 25.71 -49.59 -7.05
CA LYS A 443 26.90 -50.46 -6.93
C LYS A 443 27.49 -50.73 -8.33
N GLY A 444 28.60 -50.06 -8.64
CA GLY A 444 29.39 -50.29 -9.84
C GLY A 444 29.04 -49.45 -11.07
N ALA A 445 28.03 -48.57 -11.00
CA ALA A 445 27.70 -47.70 -12.11
C ALA A 445 27.06 -46.39 -11.66
N ASN A 446 27.34 -45.30 -12.40
CA ASN A 446 26.76 -43.97 -12.22
C ASN A 446 26.05 -43.53 -13.49
N THR A 447 24.81 -43.09 -13.38
CA THR A 447 23.96 -42.63 -14.49
C THR A 447 23.64 -41.19 -14.31
N PHE A 448 23.99 -40.36 -15.30
CA PHE A 448 23.59 -38.92 -15.38
C PHE A 448 22.68 -38.72 -16.57
N GLY A 449 21.65 -37.94 -16.44
CA GLY A 449 20.72 -37.75 -17.54
C GLY A 449 19.96 -36.45 -17.49
N ILE A 450 19.32 -36.17 -18.65
CA ILE A 450 18.40 -35.07 -18.85
C ILE A 450 17.02 -35.62 -19.19
N GLN A 451 16.00 -34.95 -18.70
CA GLN A 451 14.62 -35.21 -19.00
C GLN A 451 14.04 -33.99 -19.72
N LEU A 452 13.54 -34.16 -20.93
CA LEU A 452 13.05 -33.10 -21.79
C LEU A 452 11.55 -33.32 -22.06
N PRO A 453 10.71 -32.26 -22.08
CA PRO A 453 9.32 -32.39 -22.48
C PRO A 453 9.26 -32.83 -23.95
N ARG A 454 8.23 -33.62 -24.28
CA ARG A 454 7.98 -34.15 -25.62
C ARG A 454 7.27 -33.17 -26.52
#